data_00273ce45728b2e2615190d2296e51a5
#
_entry.id   00273ce45728b2e2615190d2296e51a5
#
_cell.length_a   1.000
_cell.length_b   1.000
_cell.length_c   1.000
_cell.angle_alpha   90.00
_cell.angle_beta   90.00
_cell.angle_gamma   90.00
#
_symmetry.space_group_name_H-M   'P 1'
#
loop_
_entity.id
_entity.type
_entity.pdbx_description
1 polymer ?
#
loop_
_entity_poly.entity_id
_entity_poly.type
_entity_poly.pdbx_seq_one_letter_code
_entity_poly.pdbx_strand_id
1 'polypeptide(L)'
;AMLKAYWAYLCIFFIIATGMCFLETAANPYVTVLGAPETAPRRLNLAQSFNGLGAFISAMFLSKLILSGTHYTRDTLPVDYPGGWQAYIQVETDAMKFPYLMLALLLVIIAVVFIFSKLPQIGDESKTPSSGSKKEKLIDFGVLKHSHLRWGVIAQFFYNGGQTAINSLFLVYCCSYAGLPEETATTFFGLYMLSLIHI
;
A
#
# COMPACT_ATOMS: atom_id res chain seq x y z
N ALA A 1 9.33 -27.06 9.01
CA ALA A 1 9.86 -25.70 9.28
C ALA A 1 9.30 -24.67 8.30
N MET A 2 9.28 -24.92 6.99
CA MET A 2 8.79 -23.99 5.96
C MET A 2 7.33 -23.56 6.13
N LEU A 3 6.41 -24.47 6.48
CA LEU A 3 4.99 -24.09 6.66
C LEU A 3 4.75 -23.11 7.82
N LYS A 4 5.52 -23.25 8.92
CA LYS A 4 5.41 -22.32 10.05
C LYS A 4 5.89 -20.91 9.70
N ALA A 5 6.92 -20.79 8.87
CA ALA A 5 7.41 -19.51 8.38
C ALA A 5 6.40 -18.85 7.42
N TYR A 6 5.75 -19.63 6.55
CA TYR A 6 4.76 -19.11 5.59
C TYR A 6 3.56 -18.46 6.30
N TRP A 7 2.98 -19.10 7.32
CA TRP A 7 1.89 -18.52 8.09
C TRP A 7 2.29 -17.25 8.84
N ALA A 8 3.52 -17.19 9.35
CA ALA A 8 4.04 -15.97 9.96
C ALA A 8 4.13 -14.82 8.96
N TYR A 9 4.58 -15.09 7.73
CA TYR A 9 4.60 -14.11 6.65
C TYR A 9 3.19 -13.60 6.34
N LEU A 10 2.21 -14.47 6.17
CA LEU A 10 0.83 -14.08 5.91
C LEU A 10 0.25 -13.21 7.03
N CYS A 11 0.53 -13.55 8.29
CA CYS A 11 0.09 -12.75 9.43
C CYS A 11 0.73 -11.35 9.44
N ILE A 12 2.02 -11.24 9.13
CA ILE A 12 2.73 -9.95 9.04
C ILE A 12 2.13 -9.09 7.94
N PHE A 13 1.94 -9.64 6.73
CA PHE A 13 1.32 -8.91 5.63
C PHE A 13 -0.12 -8.49 5.93
N PHE A 14 -0.88 -9.33 6.60
CA PHE A 14 -2.23 -9.00 7.05
C PHE A 14 -2.23 -7.82 8.02
N ILE A 15 -1.33 -7.79 8.99
CA ILE A 15 -1.19 -6.69 9.95
C ILE A 15 -0.80 -5.39 9.22
N ILE A 16 0.17 -5.45 8.30
CA ILE A 16 0.59 -4.29 7.51
C ILE A 16 -0.57 -3.76 6.66
N ALA A 17 -1.26 -4.63 5.93
CA ALA A 17 -2.40 -4.25 5.09
C ALA A 17 -3.54 -3.64 5.91
N THR A 18 -3.82 -4.19 7.09
CA THR A 18 -4.81 -3.65 8.02
C THR A 18 -4.40 -2.24 8.49
N GLY A 19 -3.15 -2.05 8.88
CA GLY A 19 -2.63 -0.72 9.27
C GLY A 19 -2.74 0.30 8.13
N MET A 20 -2.39 -0.08 6.90
CA MET A 20 -2.56 0.78 5.73
C MET A 20 -4.01 1.15 5.48
N CYS A 21 -4.93 0.20 5.59
CA CYS A 21 -6.38 0.44 5.45
C CYS A 21 -6.89 1.45 6.48
N PHE A 22 -6.48 1.33 7.74
CA PHE A 22 -6.85 2.30 8.78
C PHE A 22 -6.30 3.70 8.49
N LEU A 23 -5.03 3.81 8.08
CA LEU A 23 -4.41 5.08 7.73
C LEU A 23 -5.12 5.75 6.56
N GLU A 24 -5.41 5.03 5.50
CA GLU A 24 -6.08 5.55 4.30
C GLU A 24 -7.52 5.99 4.62
N THR A 25 -8.25 5.18 5.39
CA THR A 25 -9.62 5.49 5.80
C THR A 25 -9.69 6.72 6.71
N ALA A 26 -8.67 6.98 7.52
CA ALA A 26 -8.61 8.16 8.37
C ALA A 26 -8.08 9.41 7.62
N ALA A 27 -7.04 9.25 6.81
CA ALA A 27 -6.35 10.37 6.15
C ALA A 27 -7.22 11.04 5.08
N ASN A 28 -7.94 10.27 4.26
CA ASN A 28 -8.73 10.81 3.16
C ASN A 28 -9.85 11.77 3.63
N PRO A 29 -10.74 11.40 4.56
CA PRO A 29 -11.72 12.34 5.12
C PRO A 29 -11.05 13.51 5.84
N TYR A 30 -9.96 13.28 6.57
CA TYR A 30 -9.24 14.33 7.28
C TYR A 30 -8.76 15.43 6.34
N VAL A 31 -8.13 15.07 5.22
CA VAL A 31 -7.67 16.02 4.19
C VAL A 31 -8.84 16.83 3.61
N THR A 32 -10.01 16.22 3.45
CA THR A 32 -11.18 16.95 2.87
C THR A 32 -11.75 18.00 3.81
N VAL A 33 -11.63 17.82 5.12
CA VAL A 33 -12.18 18.75 6.13
C VAL A 33 -11.18 19.79 6.63
N LEU A 34 -9.90 19.68 6.28
CA LEU A 34 -8.81 20.60 6.64
C LEU A 34 -8.82 21.90 5.82
N GLY A 35 -9.90 22.62 5.70
CA GLY A 35 -9.96 23.91 5.01
C GLY A 35 -11.30 24.15 4.33
N ALA A 36 -11.35 25.13 3.41
CA ALA A 36 -12.60 25.51 2.76
C ALA A 36 -13.23 24.33 1.98
N PRO A 37 -14.54 24.09 2.11
CA PRO A 37 -15.24 22.98 1.47
C PRO A 37 -15.09 22.97 -0.06
N GLU A 38 -15.03 24.15 -0.69
CA GLU A 38 -14.93 24.31 -2.14
C GLU A 38 -13.62 23.74 -2.70
N THR A 39 -12.56 23.71 -1.89
CA THR A 39 -11.24 23.20 -2.29
C THR A 39 -10.99 21.75 -1.84
N ALA A 40 -11.96 21.10 -1.21
CA ALA A 40 -11.81 19.72 -0.71
C ALA A 40 -11.42 18.71 -1.81
N PRO A 41 -12.04 18.70 -3.01
CA PRO A 41 -11.64 17.80 -4.08
C PRO A 41 -10.19 18.01 -4.53
N ARG A 42 -9.76 19.28 -4.63
CA ARG A 42 -8.39 19.61 -5.04
C ARG A 42 -7.36 19.11 -4.03
N ARG A 43 -7.64 19.27 -2.73
CA ARG A 43 -6.75 18.77 -1.67
C ARG A 43 -6.66 17.25 -1.67
N LEU A 44 -7.79 16.57 -1.86
CA LEU A 44 -7.83 15.10 -1.93
C LEU A 44 -7.04 14.61 -3.14
N ASN A 45 -7.25 15.19 -4.32
CA ASN A 45 -6.51 14.82 -5.53
C ASN A 45 -5.00 15.06 -5.37
N LEU A 46 -4.61 16.16 -4.74
CA LEU A 46 -3.20 16.42 -4.45
C LEU A 46 -2.61 15.35 -3.52
N ALA A 47 -3.32 14.98 -2.46
CA ALA A 47 -2.88 13.93 -1.53
C ALA A 47 -2.76 12.57 -2.26
N GLN A 48 -3.71 12.22 -3.11
CA GLN A 48 -3.67 10.99 -3.91
C GLN A 48 -2.54 11.00 -4.95
N SER A 49 -2.20 12.17 -5.50
CA SER A 49 -1.04 12.30 -6.41
C SER A 49 0.28 11.95 -5.70
N PHE A 50 0.43 12.32 -4.44
CA PHE A 50 1.60 11.89 -3.64
C PHE A 50 1.64 10.38 -3.39
N ASN A 51 0.48 9.73 -3.28
CA ASN A 51 0.41 8.26 -3.19
C ASN A 51 0.96 7.61 -4.48
N GLY A 52 0.49 8.07 -5.65
CA GLY A 52 1.02 7.62 -6.95
C GLY A 52 2.51 7.88 -7.12
N LEU A 53 2.98 9.07 -6.72
CA LEU A 53 4.41 9.41 -6.74
C LEU A 53 5.24 8.48 -5.83
N GLY A 54 4.72 8.15 -4.65
CA GLY A 54 5.35 7.19 -3.74
C GLY A 54 5.48 5.80 -4.35
N ALA A 55 4.43 5.32 -5.03
CA ALA A 55 4.45 4.05 -5.75
C ALA A 55 5.48 4.05 -6.90
N PHE A 56 5.56 5.15 -7.66
CA PHE A 56 6.56 5.33 -8.72
C PHE A 56 7.99 5.30 -8.16
N ILE A 57 8.27 6.09 -7.11
CA ILE A 57 9.60 6.13 -6.46
C ILE A 57 9.96 4.74 -5.92
N SER A 58 9.02 4.04 -5.29
CA SER A 58 9.24 2.69 -4.80
C SER A 58 9.61 1.72 -5.93
N ALA A 59 8.88 1.74 -7.03
CA ALA A 59 9.17 0.88 -8.17
C ALA A 59 10.53 1.18 -8.82
N MET A 60 10.92 2.44 -8.93
CA MET A 60 12.15 2.84 -9.63
C MET A 60 13.41 2.71 -8.77
N PHE A 61 13.32 2.99 -7.49
CA PHE A 61 14.50 3.08 -6.61
C PHE A 61 14.60 1.89 -5.64
N LEU A 62 13.49 1.51 -5.01
CA LEU A 62 13.52 0.46 -4.00
C LEU A 62 13.71 -0.93 -4.65
N SER A 63 13.18 -1.12 -5.85
CA SER A 63 13.43 -2.35 -6.60
C SER A 63 14.91 -2.57 -6.89
N LYS A 64 15.65 -1.53 -7.31
CA LYS A 64 17.10 -1.60 -7.53
C LYS A 64 17.90 -1.91 -6.27
N LEU A 65 17.38 -1.53 -5.12
CA LEU A 65 18.00 -1.79 -3.82
C LEU A 65 17.77 -3.23 -3.34
N ILE A 66 16.61 -3.80 -3.70
CA ILE A 66 16.20 -5.14 -3.28
C ILE A 66 16.63 -6.18 -4.33
N LEU A 67 16.49 -5.85 -5.61
CA LEU A 67 16.81 -6.72 -6.74
C LEU A 67 18.29 -6.53 -7.10
N SER A 68 19.19 -7.04 -6.30
CA SER A 68 20.64 -6.98 -6.57
C SER A 68 21.12 -8.26 -7.24
N GLY A 69 21.00 -8.35 -8.56
CA GLY A 69 21.65 -9.40 -9.32
C GLY A 69 20.74 -10.34 -10.11
N THR A 70 21.30 -11.44 -10.58
CA THR A 70 20.58 -12.48 -11.30
C THR A 70 19.75 -13.33 -10.36
N HIS A 71 18.42 -13.30 -10.54
CA HIS A 71 17.53 -14.17 -9.77
C HIS A 71 17.58 -15.59 -10.33
N TYR A 72 17.95 -16.53 -9.48
CA TYR A 72 17.96 -17.94 -9.80
C TYR A 72 16.70 -18.62 -9.28
N THR A 73 16.11 -19.46 -10.12
CA THR A 73 15.09 -20.42 -9.69
C THR A 73 15.81 -21.69 -9.20
N ARG A 74 15.12 -22.57 -8.50
CA ARG A 74 15.72 -23.82 -8.01
C ARG A 74 16.34 -24.66 -9.14
N ASP A 75 15.76 -24.57 -10.33
CA ASP A 75 16.20 -25.32 -11.51
C ASP A 75 17.30 -24.60 -12.32
N THR A 76 17.46 -23.29 -12.14
CA THR A 76 18.45 -22.46 -12.84
C THR A 76 19.66 -22.09 -11.98
N LEU A 77 19.67 -22.50 -10.71
CA LEU A 77 20.80 -22.25 -9.83
C LEU A 77 22.03 -23.03 -10.34
N PRO A 78 23.21 -22.38 -10.51
CA PRO A 78 24.43 -23.08 -10.88
C PRO A 78 24.72 -24.21 -9.88
N VAL A 79 25.13 -25.38 -10.43
CA VAL A 79 25.44 -26.57 -9.62
C VAL A 79 26.56 -26.29 -8.61
N ASP A 80 27.49 -25.40 -8.96
CA ASP A 80 28.64 -25.01 -8.15
C ASP A 80 28.36 -23.84 -7.19
N TYR A 81 27.10 -23.42 -7.01
CA TYR A 81 26.79 -22.32 -6.10
C TYR A 81 27.18 -22.70 -4.64
N PRO A 82 28.03 -21.89 -3.98
CA PRO A 82 28.55 -22.21 -2.65
C PRO A 82 27.41 -22.33 -1.62
N GLY A 83 27.21 -23.52 -1.06
CA GLY A 83 26.17 -23.80 -0.08
C GLY A 83 24.80 -24.10 -0.66
N GLY A 84 24.65 -24.17 -2.00
CA GLY A 84 23.44 -24.58 -2.70
C GLY A 84 22.25 -23.64 -2.50
N TRP A 85 21.05 -24.15 -2.77
CA TRP A 85 19.80 -23.39 -2.75
C TRP A 85 19.49 -22.69 -1.42
N GLN A 86 19.83 -23.31 -0.30
CA GLN A 86 19.57 -22.71 1.03
C GLN A 86 20.44 -21.50 1.31
N ALA A 87 21.70 -21.55 0.92
CA ALA A 87 22.61 -20.42 1.05
C ALA A 87 22.17 -19.25 0.14
N TYR A 88 21.75 -19.55 -1.10
CA TYR A 88 21.18 -18.56 -2.00
C TYR A 88 19.97 -17.83 -1.40
N ILE A 89 18.97 -18.60 -0.91
CA ILE A 89 17.80 -17.99 -0.25
C ILE A 89 18.20 -17.14 0.96
N GLN A 90 19.23 -17.55 1.71
CA GLN A 90 19.68 -16.80 2.87
C GLN A 90 20.30 -15.47 2.48
N VAL A 91 21.10 -15.43 1.43
CA VAL A 91 21.66 -14.19 0.87
C VAL A 91 20.57 -13.25 0.39
N GLU A 92 19.59 -13.75 -0.37
CA GLU A 92 18.44 -12.97 -0.83
C GLU A 92 17.61 -12.42 0.34
N THR A 93 17.36 -13.26 1.35
CA THR A 93 16.61 -12.85 2.54
C THR A 93 17.37 -11.79 3.35
N ASP A 94 18.69 -11.92 3.45
CA ASP A 94 19.53 -10.97 4.16
C ASP A 94 19.60 -9.61 3.43
N ALA A 95 19.63 -9.61 2.11
CA ALA A 95 19.57 -8.41 1.29
C ALA A 95 18.27 -7.60 1.52
N MET A 96 17.16 -8.29 1.77
CA MET A 96 15.88 -7.63 2.06
C MET A 96 15.83 -6.97 3.46
N LYS A 97 16.64 -7.41 4.42
CA LYS A 97 16.56 -6.91 5.82
C LYS A 97 16.83 -5.41 5.90
N PHE A 98 17.84 -4.92 5.18
CA PHE A 98 18.24 -3.52 5.25
C PHE A 98 17.17 -2.56 4.71
N PRO A 99 16.60 -2.75 3.49
CA PRO A 99 15.51 -1.90 2.99
C PRO A 99 14.28 -1.90 3.89
N TYR A 100 13.88 -3.07 4.42
CA TYR A 100 12.75 -3.15 5.33
C TYR A 100 13.01 -2.47 6.67
N LEU A 101 14.23 -2.55 7.20
CA LEU A 101 14.61 -1.85 8.41
C LEU A 101 14.58 -0.33 8.22
N MET A 102 15.08 0.16 7.08
CA MET A 102 15.02 1.58 6.73
C MET A 102 13.58 2.07 6.61
N LEU A 103 12.72 1.28 5.98
CA LEU A 103 11.29 1.60 5.87
C LEU A 103 10.61 1.61 7.24
N ALA A 104 10.89 0.62 8.09
CA ALA A 104 10.36 0.56 9.45
C ALA A 104 10.79 1.77 10.27
N LEU A 105 12.07 2.17 10.18
CA LEU A 105 12.59 3.35 10.86
C LEU A 105 11.89 4.63 10.39
N LEU A 106 11.69 4.77 9.08
CA LEU A 106 10.96 5.90 8.50
C LEU A 106 9.53 5.96 9.04
N LEU A 107 8.83 4.84 9.09
CA LEU A 107 7.47 4.77 9.63
C LEU A 107 7.41 5.12 11.12
N VAL A 108 8.40 4.70 11.91
CA VAL A 108 8.51 5.07 13.32
C VAL A 108 8.73 6.59 13.47
N ILE A 109 9.60 7.18 12.65
CA ILE A 109 9.81 8.64 12.67
C ILE A 109 8.51 9.38 12.35
N ILE A 110 7.79 8.95 11.31
CA ILE A 110 6.49 9.53 10.94
C ILE A 110 5.49 9.38 12.10
N ALA A 111 5.40 8.21 12.72
CA ALA A 111 4.51 7.98 13.85
C ALA A 111 4.84 8.92 15.03
N VAL A 112 6.13 9.09 15.34
CA VAL A 112 6.59 10.01 16.38
C VAL A 112 6.21 11.46 16.05
N VAL A 113 6.41 11.89 14.80
CA VAL A 113 5.98 13.23 14.34
C VAL A 113 4.48 13.42 14.53
N PHE A 114 3.66 12.42 14.18
CA PHE A 114 2.21 12.48 14.37
C PHE A 114 1.81 12.57 15.85
N ILE A 115 2.47 11.82 16.74
CA ILE A 115 2.20 11.86 18.19
C ILE A 115 2.46 13.25 18.77
N PHE A 116 3.53 13.92 18.33
CA PHE A 116 3.88 15.26 18.80
C PHE A 116 3.17 16.39 18.03
N SER A 117 2.57 16.12 16.89
CA SER A 117 1.81 17.09 16.11
C SER A 117 0.45 17.32 16.75
N LYS A 118 0.14 18.59 17.08
CA LYS A 118 -1.20 18.99 17.51
C LYS A 118 -2.12 19.05 16.31
N LEU A 119 -2.71 17.92 15.98
CA LEU A 119 -3.68 17.85 14.89
C LEU A 119 -4.97 18.58 15.31
N PRO A 120 -5.54 19.50 14.50
CA PRO A 120 -6.80 20.12 14.80
C PRO A 120 -7.90 19.07 14.95
N GLN A 121 -8.61 19.12 16.06
CA GLN A 121 -9.77 18.24 16.26
C GLN A 121 -10.91 18.76 15.40
N ILE A 122 -11.24 18.00 14.36
CA ILE A 122 -12.31 18.32 13.43
C ILE A 122 -13.54 17.56 13.90
N GLY A 123 -14.52 18.25 14.44
CA GLY A 123 -15.77 17.60 14.83
C GLY A 123 -16.61 18.26 15.90
N ASP A 124 -16.12 19.29 16.57
CA ASP A 124 -16.90 19.94 17.63
C ASP A 124 -17.78 21.11 17.18
N GLU A 125 -17.58 21.64 15.98
CA GLU A 125 -18.35 22.81 15.52
C GLU A 125 -19.70 22.46 14.88
N SER A 126 -20.00 21.21 14.58
CA SER A 126 -21.31 20.80 14.04
C SER A 126 -22.28 20.22 15.08
N LYS A 127 -21.95 20.29 16.36
CA LYS A 127 -22.91 20.02 17.43
C LYS A 127 -23.75 21.27 17.69
N THR A 128 -24.68 21.60 16.79
CA THR A 128 -25.91 22.25 17.18
C THR A 128 -26.52 21.40 18.30
N PRO A 129 -26.87 21.98 19.45
CA PRO A 129 -27.46 21.22 20.55
C PRO A 129 -28.90 20.83 20.19
N SER A 130 -29.07 19.81 19.37
CA SER A 130 -30.36 19.14 19.24
C SER A 130 -30.43 18.05 20.31
N SER A 131 -31.18 18.41 21.33
CA SER A 131 -31.74 17.56 22.39
C SER A 131 -31.94 16.11 21.92
N GLY A 132 -31.23 15.19 22.53
CA GLY A 132 -31.49 13.76 22.38
C GLY A 132 -30.20 12.95 22.32
N SER A 133 -29.64 12.59 23.44
CA SER A 133 -28.55 11.63 23.59
C SER A 133 -28.94 10.26 23.05
N LYS A 134 -28.94 10.08 21.72
CA LYS A 134 -28.84 8.77 21.12
C LYS A 134 -27.36 8.42 21.08
N LYS A 135 -26.96 7.39 21.85
CA LYS A 135 -25.65 6.73 21.71
C LYS A 135 -25.43 6.44 20.23
N GLU A 136 -24.54 7.19 19.59
CA GLU A 136 -24.11 6.90 18.24
C GLU A 136 -23.57 5.47 18.23
N LYS A 137 -24.25 4.59 17.49
CA LYS A 137 -23.74 3.24 17.28
C LYS A 137 -22.47 3.36 16.46
N LEU A 138 -21.36 2.84 16.97
CA LEU A 138 -20.06 2.82 16.31
C LEU A 138 -20.12 2.27 14.85
N ILE A 139 -21.11 1.46 14.56
CA ILE A 139 -21.38 0.91 13.22
C ILE A 139 -22.87 1.06 12.95
N ASP A 140 -23.22 1.97 12.07
CA ASP A 140 -24.60 2.13 11.59
C ASP A 140 -24.76 1.51 10.21
N PHE A 141 -25.23 0.28 10.17
CA PHE A 141 -25.60 -0.39 8.91
C PHE A 141 -26.80 0.25 8.20
N GLY A 142 -27.49 1.19 8.86
CA GLY A 142 -28.59 1.93 8.26
C GLY A 142 -28.18 2.72 7.01
N VAL A 143 -26.91 3.12 6.94
CA VAL A 143 -26.31 3.83 5.81
C VAL A 143 -26.35 2.96 4.54
N LEU A 144 -26.26 1.62 4.65
CA LEU A 144 -26.34 0.69 3.53
C LEU A 144 -27.77 0.56 2.92
N LYS A 145 -28.80 1.17 3.53
CA LYS A 145 -30.14 1.25 2.93
C LYS A 145 -30.18 2.13 1.69
N HIS A 146 -29.24 3.07 1.57
CA HIS A 146 -29.13 3.93 0.40
C HIS A 146 -28.56 3.15 -0.81
N SER A 147 -29.37 3.04 -1.87
CA SER A 147 -29.01 2.28 -3.08
C SER A 147 -27.69 2.73 -3.71
N HIS A 148 -27.48 4.04 -3.79
CA HIS A 148 -26.25 4.60 -4.36
C HIS A 148 -25.00 4.17 -3.58
N LEU A 149 -25.06 4.13 -2.25
CA LEU A 149 -23.93 3.68 -1.44
C LEU A 149 -23.61 2.20 -1.66
N ARG A 150 -24.66 1.35 -1.69
CA ARG A 150 -24.45 -0.08 -1.94
C ARG A 150 -23.76 -0.34 -3.28
N TRP A 151 -24.25 0.28 -4.35
CA TRP A 151 -23.64 0.15 -5.67
C TRP A 151 -22.24 0.75 -5.71
N GLY A 152 -22.01 1.86 -5.03
CA GLY A 152 -20.67 2.45 -4.88
C GLY A 152 -19.69 1.51 -4.19
N VAL A 153 -20.08 0.88 -3.08
CA VAL A 153 -19.24 -0.10 -2.36
C VAL A 153 -18.93 -1.32 -3.25
N ILE A 154 -19.93 -1.85 -3.96
CA ILE A 154 -19.73 -2.98 -4.87
C ILE A 154 -18.77 -2.59 -6.00
N ALA A 155 -19.00 -1.44 -6.64
CA ALA A 155 -18.12 -0.94 -7.70
C ALA A 155 -16.67 -0.75 -7.21
N GLN A 156 -16.48 -0.17 -6.02
CA GLN A 156 -15.18 0.03 -5.42
C GLN A 156 -14.48 -1.30 -5.10
N PHE A 157 -15.21 -2.30 -4.63
CA PHE A 157 -14.67 -3.64 -4.39
C PHE A 157 -14.12 -4.26 -5.69
N PHE A 158 -14.88 -4.24 -6.77
CA PHE A 158 -14.41 -4.78 -8.05
C PHE A 158 -13.29 -3.95 -8.67
N TYR A 159 -13.34 -2.63 -8.54
CA TYR A 159 -12.28 -1.75 -9.01
C TYR A 159 -10.95 -2.03 -8.29
N ASN A 160 -10.94 -2.03 -6.98
CA ASN A 160 -9.72 -2.32 -6.19
C ASN A 160 -9.22 -3.75 -6.42
N GLY A 161 -10.13 -4.72 -6.53
CA GLY A 161 -9.79 -6.10 -6.85
C GLY A 161 -9.10 -6.22 -8.21
N GLY A 162 -9.66 -5.60 -9.24
CA GLY A 162 -9.07 -5.55 -10.58
C GLY A 162 -7.71 -4.86 -10.62
N GLN A 163 -7.60 -3.69 -9.98
CA GLN A 163 -6.35 -2.94 -9.89
C GLN A 163 -5.25 -3.75 -9.18
N THR A 164 -5.58 -4.37 -8.07
CA THR A 164 -4.62 -5.19 -7.31
C THR A 164 -4.19 -6.42 -8.11
N ALA A 165 -5.10 -7.07 -8.81
CA ALA A 165 -4.78 -8.21 -9.67
C ALA A 165 -3.83 -7.80 -10.82
N ILE A 166 -4.11 -6.69 -11.50
CA ILE A 166 -3.24 -6.16 -12.56
C ILE A 166 -1.85 -5.84 -11.99
N ASN A 167 -1.78 -5.13 -10.89
CA ASN A 167 -0.52 -4.77 -10.25
C ASN A 167 0.31 -5.99 -9.86
N SER A 168 -0.33 -7.02 -9.30
CA SER A 168 0.34 -8.24 -8.85
C SER A 168 0.84 -9.10 -10.01
N LEU A 169 0.07 -9.16 -11.10
CA LEU A 169 0.39 -10.00 -12.24
C LEU A 169 1.27 -9.31 -13.28
N PHE A 170 1.40 -8.00 -13.24
CA PHE A 170 2.12 -7.22 -14.25
C PHE A 170 3.57 -7.68 -14.40
N LEU A 171 4.33 -7.74 -13.32
CA LEU A 171 5.73 -8.17 -13.34
C LEU A 171 5.85 -9.62 -13.77
N VAL A 172 4.99 -10.51 -13.25
CA VAL A 172 4.97 -11.92 -13.63
C VAL A 172 4.73 -12.06 -15.14
N TYR A 173 3.77 -11.31 -15.68
CA TYR A 173 3.49 -11.31 -17.11
C TYR A 173 4.69 -10.83 -17.94
N CYS A 174 5.27 -9.69 -17.58
CA CYS A 174 6.42 -9.13 -18.30
C CYS A 174 7.62 -10.08 -18.31
N CYS A 175 7.93 -10.69 -17.17
CA CYS A 175 9.09 -11.57 -17.07
C CYS A 175 8.82 -12.96 -17.67
N SER A 176 7.66 -13.58 -17.38
CA SER A 176 7.39 -14.97 -17.75
C SER A 176 6.87 -15.14 -19.18
N TYR A 177 6.08 -14.18 -19.68
CA TYR A 177 5.44 -14.28 -20.99
C TYR A 177 6.09 -13.37 -22.04
N ALA A 178 6.44 -12.13 -21.66
CA ALA A 178 7.08 -11.20 -22.59
C ALA A 178 8.62 -11.38 -22.63
N GLY A 179 9.20 -12.19 -21.75
CA GLY A 179 10.64 -12.45 -21.70
C GLY A 179 11.50 -11.23 -21.37
N LEU A 180 10.91 -10.21 -20.73
CA LEU A 180 11.62 -9.00 -20.37
C LEU A 180 12.49 -9.24 -19.13
N PRO A 181 13.70 -8.64 -19.07
CA PRO A 181 14.48 -8.60 -17.85
C PRO A 181 13.70 -7.91 -16.73
N GLU A 182 13.83 -8.38 -15.50
CA GLU A 182 13.09 -7.88 -14.34
C GLU A 182 13.29 -6.38 -14.12
N GLU A 183 14.49 -5.87 -14.34
CA GLU A 183 14.80 -4.43 -14.26
C GLU A 183 13.98 -3.60 -15.26
N THR A 184 13.83 -4.09 -16.49
CA THR A 184 13.03 -3.44 -17.53
C THR A 184 11.54 -3.52 -17.19
N ALA A 185 11.06 -4.67 -16.74
CA ALA A 185 9.69 -4.87 -16.32
C ALA A 185 9.30 -3.95 -15.15
N THR A 186 10.19 -3.78 -14.17
CA THR A 186 10.01 -2.88 -13.05
C THR A 186 9.98 -1.40 -13.47
N THR A 187 10.79 -1.03 -14.46
CA THR A 187 10.76 0.32 -15.04
C THR A 187 9.40 0.60 -15.70
N PHE A 188 8.87 -0.34 -16.49
CA PHE A 188 7.53 -0.20 -17.08
C PHE A 188 6.44 -0.15 -16.01
N PHE A 189 6.57 -0.93 -14.95
CA PHE A 189 5.65 -0.86 -13.82
C PHE A 189 5.67 0.51 -13.14
N GLY A 190 6.86 1.11 -12.96
CA GLY A 190 7.01 2.46 -12.45
C GLY A 190 6.31 3.50 -13.34
N LEU A 191 6.51 3.43 -14.66
CA LEU A 191 5.83 4.32 -15.62
C LEU A 191 4.31 4.13 -15.60
N TYR A 192 3.83 2.90 -15.47
CA TYR A 192 2.41 2.62 -15.28
C TYR A 192 1.88 3.29 -14.01
N MET A 193 2.59 3.17 -12.88
CA MET A 193 2.21 3.84 -11.63
C MET A 193 2.19 5.36 -11.76
N LEU A 194 3.14 5.93 -12.51
CA LEU A 194 3.15 7.37 -12.79
C LEU A 194 1.93 7.82 -13.58
N SER A 195 1.43 6.99 -14.51
CA SER A 195 0.25 7.32 -15.30
C SER A 195 -1.03 7.45 -14.46
N LEU A 196 -1.10 6.80 -13.29
CA LEU A 196 -2.24 6.93 -12.36
C LEU A 196 -2.34 8.31 -11.72
N ILE A 197 -1.29 9.13 -11.77
CA ILE A 197 -1.30 10.51 -11.24
C ILE A 197 -2.14 11.42 -12.14
N HIS A 198 -2.36 11.06 -13.40
CA HIS A 198 -3.08 11.89 -14.37
C HIS A 198 -4.60 11.67 -14.37
N ILE A 199 -5.11 10.78 -13.55
CA ILE A 199 -6.54 10.55 -13.40
C ILE A 199 -7.08 11.37 -12.24
#